data_3132b680a0107aa0648ec1a48c51d294
#
_entry.id   3132b680a0107aa0648ec1a48c51d294
#
_cell.length_a   1.000
_cell.length_b   1.000
_cell.length_c   1.000
_cell.angle_alpha   90.00
_cell.angle_beta   90.00
_cell.angle_gamma   90.00
#
_symmetry.space_group_name_H-M   'P 1'
#
loop_
_entity.id
_entity.type
_entity.pdbx_description
1 polymer ?
#
loop_
_entity_poly.entity_id
_entity_poly.type
_entity_poly.pdbx_seq_one_letter_code
_entity_poly.pdbx_strand_id
1 'polypeptide(L)'
;RQMCIRDSRAPGLNRSFMAQKWGCVPETIWQQARTEALDREYRGEYHILGTDIDPASLEIAQQNARKAGVGKLIDFREADATKMSLPADKGLIVCNPPYGERMLEQRSAQRLYGALGRHLKYADGWKKYIISSEPEFEHYFGRQATKKRKLYNGRLQCNVYMYY
;
A
#
# COMPACT_ATOMS: atom_id res chain seq x y z
N ARG A 1 -12.51 -6.29 4.60
CA ARG A 1 -11.65 -5.24 4.06
C ARG A 1 -10.44 -4.96 4.89
N GLN A 2 -10.55 -5.08 6.19
CA GLN A 2 -9.42 -5.30 7.09
C GLN A 2 -9.07 -6.79 7.18
N MET A 3 -9.78 -7.64 6.46
CA MET A 3 -9.59 -9.09 6.51
C MET A 3 -8.19 -9.49 6.08
N CYS A 4 -7.64 -8.87 5.03
CA CYS A 4 -6.26 -9.16 4.61
C CYS A 4 -5.22 -8.81 5.69
N ILE A 5 -5.43 -7.73 6.46
CA ILE A 5 -4.57 -7.37 7.59
C ILE A 5 -4.84 -8.30 8.78
N ARG A 6 -6.09 -8.66 9.02
CA ARG A 6 -6.50 -9.57 10.08
C ARG A 6 -5.96 -10.98 9.87
N ASP A 7 -6.00 -11.48 8.64
CA ASP A 7 -5.64 -12.84 8.27
C ASP A 7 -4.15 -13.00 7.94
N SER A 8 -3.41 -11.86 7.88
CA SER A 8 -1.95 -11.78 7.83
C SER A 8 -1.39 -11.56 9.24
N ARG A 9 -0.18 -11.03 9.34
CA ARG A 9 0.44 -10.69 10.61
C ARG A 9 -0.18 -9.43 11.22
N ALA A 10 -0.75 -9.53 12.41
CA ALA A 10 -1.37 -8.39 13.10
C ALA A 10 -0.31 -7.34 13.46
N PRO A 11 -0.48 -6.06 13.06
CA PRO A 11 0.54 -5.01 13.25
C PRO A 11 0.77 -4.64 14.72
N GLY A 12 -0.13 -5.04 15.62
CA GLY A 12 0.00 -4.83 17.07
C GLY A 12 0.91 -5.81 17.81
N LEU A 13 1.33 -6.91 17.18
CA LEU A 13 2.11 -7.97 17.84
C LEU A 13 3.47 -7.50 18.35
N ASN A 14 4.12 -6.59 17.63
CA ASN A 14 5.49 -6.14 17.93
C ASN A 14 5.53 -4.78 18.64
N ARG A 15 4.41 -4.31 19.21
CA ARG A 15 4.36 -3.01 19.89
C ARG A 15 3.62 -3.10 21.23
N SER A 16 3.98 -2.20 22.16
CA SER A 16 3.22 -1.97 23.37
C SER A 16 2.12 -0.93 23.15
N PHE A 17 1.02 -1.07 23.86
CA PHE A 17 -0.06 -0.10 23.85
C PHE A 17 -0.08 0.64 25.19
N MET A 18 -0.35 1.94 25.15
CA MET A 18 -0.46 2.76 26.37
C MET A 18 -1.55 2.20 27.32
N ALA A 19 -2.62 1.65 26.75
CA ALA A 19 -3.71 1.02 27.50
C ALA A 19 -3.26 -0.15 28.40
N GLN A 20 -2.13 -0.80 28.11
CA GLN A 20 -1.57 -1.84 28.98
C GLN A 20 -1.14 -1.28 30.34
N LYS A 21 -0.79 0.02 30.40
CA LYS A 21 -0.38 0.71 31.63
C LYS A 21 -1.54 1.18 32.50
N TRP A 22 -2.77 1.12 32.01
CA TRP A 22 -3.94 1.64 32.74
C TRP A 22 -4.42 0.71 33.83
N GLY A 23 -3.95 -0.54 33.88
CA GLY A 23 -4.29 -1.51 34.92
C GLY A 23 -5.74 -2.01 34.94
N CYS A 24 -6.60 -1.48 34.04
CA CYS A 24 -8.01 -1.91 33.95
C CYS A 24 -8.19 -3.22 33.17
N VAL A 25 -7.19 -3.65 32.39
CA VAL A 25 -7.18 -4.93 31.69
C VAL A 25 -6.02 -5.77 32.18
N PRO A 26 -6.27 -6.98 32.74
CA PRO A 26 -5.21 -7.87 33.17
C PRO A 26 -4.22 -8.23 32.07
N GLU A 27 -2.94 -8.36 32.39
CA GLU A 27 -1.89 -8.71 31.44
C GLU A 27 -2.17 -10.04 30.73
N THR A 28 -2.83 -10.98 31.39
CA THR A 28 -3.25 -12.27 30.83
C THR A 28 -4.15 -12.10 29.60
N ILE A 29 -5.03 -11.09 29.61
CA ILE A 29 -5.91 -10.80 28.45
C ILE A 29 -5.08 -10.28 27.27
N TRP A 30 -4.07 -9.45 27.52
CA TRP A 30 -3.15 -8.97 26.49
C TRP A 30 -2.34 -10.12 25.87
N GLN A 31 -1.85 -11.03 26.70
CA GLN A 31 -1.12 -12.22 26.25
C GLN A 31 -2.03 -13.14 25.44
N GLN A 32 -3.25 -13.41 25.92
CA GLN A 32 -4.23 -14.20 25.20
C GLN A 32 -4.55 -13.60 23.82
N ALA A 33 -4.81 -12.29 23.75
CA ALA A 33 -5.09 -11.61 22.49
C ALA A 33 -3.91 -11.69 21.51
N ARG A 34 -2.65 -11.65 22.00
CA ARG A 34 -1.45 -11.83 21.16
C ARG A 34 -1.32 -13.25 20.66
N THR A 35 -1.54 -14.25 21.51
CA THR A 35 -1.53 -15.67 21.12
C THR A 35 -2.60 -15.93 20.05
N GLU A 36 -3.82 -15.47 20.29
CA GLU A 36 -4.91 -15.60 19.31
C GLU A 36 -4.59 -14.93 17.97
N ALA A 37 -3.94 -13.75 17.99
CA ALA A 37 -3.53 -13.07 16.77
C ALA A 37 -2.42 -13.81 16.02
N LEU A 38 -1.51 -14.49 16.72
CA LEU A 38 -0.47 -15.35 16.12
C LEU A 38 -1.06 -16.61 15.52
N ASP A 39 -2.00 -17.25 16.22
CA ASP A 39 -2.66 -18.48 15.78
C ASP A 39 -3.51 -18.24 14.51
N ARG A 40 -4.02 -17.02 14.37
CA ARG A 40 -4.78 -16.59 13.17
C ARG A 40 -3.90 -16.08 12.03
N GLU A 41 -2.58 -16.08 12.19
CA GLU A 41 -1.67 -15.63 11.13
C GLU A 41 -1.77 -16.59 9.93
N TYR A 42 -2.16 -16.05 8.77
CA TYR A 42 -2.16 -16.82 7.53
C TYR A 42 -0.73 -17.08 7.06
N ARG A 43 -0.35 -18.33 6.96
CA ARG A 43 0.99 -18.79 6.59
C ARG A 43 1.07 -19.30 5.16
N GLY A 44 0.31 -18.70 4.25
CA GLY A 44 0.36 -19.03 2.83
C GLY A 44 1.58 -18.44 2.11
N GLU A 45 1.75 -18.83 0.87
CA GLU A 45 2.75 -18.22 -0.01
C GLU A 45 2.31 -16.81 -0.42
N TYR A 46 3.21 -15.87 -0.31
CA TYR A 46 3.04 -14.48 -0.73
C TYR A 46 4.08 -14.14 -1.79
N HIS A 47 3.64 -13.55 -2.88
CA HIS A 47 4.50 -12.96 -3.91
C HIS A 47 4.26 -11.45 -3.90
N ILE A 48 4.94 -10.74 -3.00
CA ILE A 48 4.79 -9.30 -2.85
C ILE A 48 6.05 -8.64 -3.41
N LEU A 49 5.87 -7.81 -4.43
CA LEU A 49 6.91 -6.96 -4.99
C LEU A 49 6.70 -5.52 -4.53
N GLY A 50 7.68 -4.97 -3.82
CA GLY A 50 7.74 -3.56 -3.45
C GLY A 50 8.73 -2.82 -4.34
N THR A 51 8.29 -1.74 -5.00
CA THR A 51 9.15 -0.98 -5.91
C THR A 51 9.12 0.51 -5.60
N ASP A 52 10.25 1.15 -5.74
CA ASP A 52 10.39 2.60 -5.79
C ASP A 52 11.52 2.95 -6.77
N ILE A 53 11.51 4.15 -7.32
CA ILE A 53 12.58 4.68 -8.16
C ILE A 53 13.73 5.24 -7.31
N ASP A 54 13.45 5.59 -6.05
CA ASP A 54 14.41 6.14 -5.10
C ASP A 54 14.97 5.02 -4.19
N PRO A 55 16.28 4.71 -4.31
CA PRO A 55 16.91 3.69 -3.46
C PRO A 55 16.83 4.02 -1.95
N ALA A 56 16.85 5.30 -1.57
CA ALA A 56 16.74 5.68 -0.16
C ALA A 56 15.35 5.35 0.40
N SER A 57 14.30 5.56 -0.37
CA SER A 57 12.93 5.14 -0.03
C SER A 57 12.82 3.63 0.12
N LEU A 58 13.49 2.86 -0.75
CA LEU A 58 13.53 1.39 -0.66
C LEU A 58 14.24 0.91 0.61
N GLU A 59 15.34 1.54 0.99
CA GLU A 59 16.05 1.20 2.24
C GLU A 59 15.14 1.41 3.46
N ILE A 60 14.45 2.54 3.53
CA ILE A 60 13.47 2.83 4.59
C ILE A 60 12.34 1.79 4.59
N ALA A 61 11.81 1.45 3.42
CA ALA A 61 10.74 0.45 3.28
C ALA A 61 11.21 -0.93 3.78
N GLN A 62 12.43 -1.36 3.42
CA GLN A 62 13.02 -2.61 3.89
C GLN A 62 13.20 -2.63 5.42
N GLN A 63 13.71 -1.54 6.00
CA GLN A 63 13.86 -1.41 7.44
C GLN A 63 12.50 -1.50 8.16
N ASN A 64 11.48 -0.83 7.64
CA ASN A 64 10.13 -0.87 8.20
C ASN A 64 9.51 -2.26 8.07
N ALA A 65 9.69 -2.95 6.95
CA ALA A 65 9.22 -4.31 6.75
C ALA A 65 9.90 -5.30 7.72
N ARG A 66 11.21 -5.15 7.98
CA ARG A 66 11.94 -5.93 9.00
C ARG A 66 11.38 -5.68 10.39
N LYS A 67 11.17 -4.42 10.78
CA LYS A 67 10.57 -4.05 12.07
C LYS A 67 9.16 -4.60 12.24
N ALA A 68 8.38 -4.64 11.16
CA ALA A 68 7.05 -5.23 11.14
C ALA A 68 7.06 -6.77 11.14
N GLY A 69 8.23 -7.40 10.97
CA GLY A 69 8.36 -8.87 10.92
C GLY A 69 7.91 -9.50 9.60
N VAL A 70 7.75 -8.70 8.53
CA VAL A 70 7.29 -9.15 7.20
C VAL A 70 8.35 -9.00 6.09
N GLY A 71 9.59 -8.64 6.46
CA GLY A 71 10.65 -8.37 5.50
C GLY A 71 11.01 -9.53 4.57
N LYS A 72 10.80 -10.77 5.02
CA LYS A 72 11.04 -11.97 4.19
C LYS A 72 9.92 -12.26 3.18
N LEU A 73 8.78 -11.58 3.30
CA LEU A 73 7.61 -11.78 2.44
C LEU A 73 7.58 -10.81 1.26
N ILE A 74 8.50 -9.82 1.23
CA ILE A 74 8.50 -8.75 0.24
C ILE A 74 9.84 -8.74 -0.48
N ASP A 75 9.80 -8.85 -1.80
CA ASP A 75 10.95 -8.62 -2.67
C ASP A 75 10.98 -7.13 -3.03
N PHE A 76 12.06 -6.43 -2.65
CA PHE A 76 12.21 -5.00 -2.91
C PHE A 76 13.15 -4.77 -4.08
N ARG A 77 12.70 -4.00 -5.08
CA ARG A 77 13.48 -3.68 -6.28
C ARG A 77 13.38 -2.21 -6.63
N GLU A 78 14.50 -1.63 -7.06
CA GLU A 78 14.51 -0.32 -7.71
C GLU A 78 13.86 -0.45 -9.09
N ALA A 79 12.78 0.29 -9.33
CA ALA A 79 12.09 0.27 -10.60
C ALA A 79 11.21 1.52 -10.80
N ASP A 80 11.14 1.96 -12.05
CA ASP A 80 10.19 2.97 -12.51
C ASP A 80 8.83 2.31 -12.76
N ALA A 81 7.82 2.68 -11.96
CA ALA A 81 6.48 2.13 -12.05
C ALA A 81 5.80 2.33 -13.43
N THR A 82 6.32 3.25 -14.24
CA THR A 82 5.81 3.52 -15.60
C THR A 82 6.43 2.64 -16.68
N LYS A 83 7.43 1.81 -16.33
CA LYS A 83 8.21 1.00 -17.28
C LYS A 83 8.42 -0.45 -16.83
N MET A 84 8.19 -0.75 -15.54
CA MET A 84 8.47 -2.05 -14.98
C MET A 84 7.60 -3.15 -15.60
N SER A 85 8.18 -4.31 -15.87
CA SER A 85 7.43 -5.50 -16.26
C SER A 85 6.66 -6.05 -15.06
N LEU A 86 5.39 -6.39 -15.28
CA LEU A 86 4.59 -7.05 -14.26
C LEU A 86 5.03 -8.52 -14.11
N PRO A 87 5.18 -9.02 -12.87
CA PRO A 87 5.78 -10.34 -12.63
C PRO A 87 4.88 -11.53 -12.97
N ALA A 88 3.60 -11.29 -13.30
CA ALA A 88 2.61 -12.32 -13.60
C ALA A 88 1.48 -11.78 -14.47
N ASP A 89 0.65 -12.68 -15.01
CA ASP A 89 -0.50 -12.30 -15.84
C ASP A 89 -1.63 -11.66 -15.04
N LYS A 90 -1.69 -11.91 -13.74
CA LYS A 90 -2.73 -11.37 -12.85
C LYS A 90 -2.18 -11.04 -11.46
N GLY A 91 -2.79 -10.05 -10.83
CA GLY A 91 -2.39 -9.63 -9.50
C GLY A 91 -3.11 -8.39 -9.00
N LEU A 92 -2.49 -7.76 -8.01
CA LEU A 92 -2.96 -6.54 -7.38
C LEU A 92 -1.86 -5.49 -7.37
N ILE A 93 -2.16 -4.30 -7.88
CA ILE A 93 -1.31 -3.12 -7.77
C ILE A 93 -1.90 -2.17 -6.74
N VAL A 94 -1.09 -1.77 -5.77
CA VAL A 94 -1.39 -0.68 -4.83
C VAL A 94 -0.34 0.39 -5.03
N CYS A 95 -0.75 1.59 -5.38
CA CYS A 95 0.15 2.68 -5.69
C CYS A 95 -0.26 3.98 -5.00
N ASN A 96 0.71 4.67 -4.40
CA ASN A 96 0.56 5.99 -3.82
C ASN A 96 1.57 6.93 -4.52
N PRO A 97 1.27 7.41 -5.73
CA PRO A 97 2.18 8.29 -6.46
C PRO A 97 2.23 9.68 -5.81
N PRO A 98 3.27 10.49 -6.10
CA PRO A 98 3.36 11.86 -5.59
C PRO A 98 2.17 12.70 -6.02
N TYR A 99 1.68 13.56 -5.13
CA TYR A 99 0.47 14.37 -5.36
C TYR A 99 0.75 15.72 -6.05
N GLY A 100 2.02 16.20 -6.02
CA GLY A 100 2.39 17.48 -6.60
C GLY A 100 1.81 18.66 -5.82
N GLU A 101 2.30 18.90 -4.59
CA GLU A 101 1.80 19.99 -3.73
C GLU A 101 2.14 21.39 -4.26
N ARG A 102 3.17 21.52 -5.09
CA ARG A 102 3.59 22.76 -5.74
C ARG A 102 3.29 22.73 -7.23
N MET A 103 3.11 23.90 -7.86
CA MET A 103 2.69 24.00 -9.27
C MET A 103 3.60 23.26 -10.26
N LEU A 104 4.91 23.31 -10.09
CA LEU A 104 5.86 22.54 -10.93
C LEU A 104 5.79 21.04 -10.66
N GLU A 105 5.62 20.66 -9.40
CA GLU A 105 5.45 19.28 -8.97
C GLU A 105 4.11 18.71 -9.44
N GLN A 106 3.05 19.52 -9.48
CA GLN A 106 1.73 19.12 -10.00
C GLN A 106 1.79 18.71 -11.47
N ARG A 107 2.45 19.50 -12.33
CA ARG A 107 2.63 19.14 -13.74
C ARG A 107 3.43 17.84 -13.91
N SER A 108 4.43 17.64 -13.07
CA SER A 108 5.23 16.41 -13.08
C SER A 108 4.42 15.21 -12.62
N ALA A 109 3.59 15.36 -11.58
CA ALA A 109 2.66 14.34 -11.11
C ALA A 109 1.62 13.97 -12.18
N GLN A 110 1.04 14.97 -12.86
CA GLN A 110 0.07 14.75 -13.95
C GLN A 110 0.69 13.98 -15.13
N ARG A 111 1.94 14.29 -15.50
CA ARG A 111 2.69 13.52 -16.51
C ARG A 111 2.93 12.08 -16.07
N LEU A 112 3.27 11.88 -14.80
CA LEU A 112 3.46 10.57 -14.21
C LEU A 112 2.15 9.76 -14.25
N TYR A 113 1.00 10.37 -13.90
CA TYR A 113 -0.31 9.71 -13.97
C TYR A 113 -0.62 9.25 -15.39
N GLY A 114 -0.34 10.09 -16.40
CA GLY A 114 -0.52 9.72 -17.79
C GLY A 114 0.40 8.60 -18.26
N ALA A 115 1.66 8.61 -17.84
CA ALA A 115 2.61 7.54 -18.12
C ALA A 115 2.19 6.23 -17.47
N LEU A 116 1.80 6.27 -16.19
CA LEU A 116 1.30 5.11 -15.45
C LEU A 116 0.02 4.54 -16.09
N GLY A 117 -0.92 5.40 -16.46
CA GLY A 117 -2.15 5.00 -17.14
C GLY A 117 -1.89 4.28 -18.47
N ARG A 118 -0.99 4.80 -19.30
CA ARG A 118 -0.59 4.15 -20.56
C ARG A 118 0.09 2.80 -20.30
N HIS A 119 0.98 2.75 -19.34
CA HIS A 119 1.69 1.52 -18.99
C HIS A 119 0.74 0.42 -18.48
N LEU A 120 -0.20 0.77 -17.62
CA LEU A 120 -1.14 -0.19 -17.01
C LEU A 120 -2.39 -0.45 -17.86
N LYS A 121 -2.52 0.18 -19.05
CA LYS A 121 -3.70 0.06 -19.91
C LYS A 121 -4.02 -1.39 -20.26
N TYR A 122 -2.99 -2.17 -20.56
CA TYR A 122 -3.10 -3.56 -21.05
C TYR A 122 -2.91 -4.60 -19.96
N ALA A 123 -2.84 -4.19 -18.70
CA ALA A 123 -2.74 -5.09 -17.55
C ALA A 123 -4.13 -5.53 -17.05
N ASP A 124 -4.92 -6.19 -17.93
CA ASP A 124 -6.33 -6.51 -17.65
C ASP A 124 -6.50 -7.53 -16.52
N GLY A 125 -5.55 -8.44 -16.34
CA GLY A 125 -5.52 -9.39 -15.21
C GLY A 125 -5.19 -8.76 -13.85
N TRP A 126 -4.84 -7.46 -13.82
CA TRP A 126 -4.41 -6.78 -12.61
C TRP A 126 -5.47 -5.81 -12.09
N LYS A 127 -5.88 -5.99 -10.83
CA LYS A 127 -6.67 -4.99 -10.11
C LYS A 127 -5.76 -3.87 -9.65
N LYS A 128 -6.14 -2.61 -9.91
CA LYS A 128 -5.32 -1.44 -9.60
C LYS A 128 -6.04 -0.58 -8.57
N TYR A 129 -5.32 -0.22 -7.50
CA TYR A 129 -5.77 0.66 -6.43
C TYR A 129 -4.77 1.80 -6.31
N ILE A 130 -5.15 2.98 -6.78
CA ILE A 130 -4.27 4.14 -6.83
C ILE A 130 -4.86 5.23 -5.96
N ILE A 131 -4.09 5.73 -5.00
CA ILE A 131 -4.50 6.84 -4.16
C ILE A 131 -3.98 8.15 -4.75
N SER A 132 -4.84 9.15 -4.88
CA SER A 132 -4.43 10.50 -5.30
C SER A 132 -5.34 11.56 -4.71
N SER A 133 -4.77 12.75 -4.46
CA SER A 133 -5.50 13.97 -4.12
C SER A 133 -5.87 14.81 -5.34
N GLU A 134 -5.38 14.44 -6.54
CA GLU A 134 -5.68 15.16 -7.78
C GLU A 134 -7.16 14.97 -8.17
N PRO A 135 -7.95 16.05 -8.24
CA PRO A 135 -9.37 15.95 -8.60
C PRO A 135 -9.60 15.39 -10.01
N GLU A 136 -8.71 15.73 -10.95
CA GLU A 136 -8.77 15.32 -12.35
C GLU A 136 -7.88 14.09 -12.66
N PHE A 137 -7.57 13.30 -11.63
CA PHE A 137 -6.70 12.12 -11.76
C PHE A 137 -7.13 11.19 -12.91
N GLU A 138 -8.41 10.91 -13.07
CA GLU A 138 -8.94 10.03 -14.12
C GLU A 138 -8.70 10.58 -15.51
N HIS A 139 -8.76 11.90 -15.67
CA HIS A 139 -8.45 12.58 -16.94
C HIS A 139 -6.98 12.35 -17.31
N TYR A 140 -6.05 12.61 -16.39
CA TYR A 140 -4.62 12.42 -16.64
C TYR A 140 -4.25 10.95 -16.79
N PHE A 141 -4.85 10.07 -16.00
CA PHE A 141 -4.64 8.62 -16.06
C PHE A 141 -5.20 8.01 -17.37
N GLY A 142 -6.15 8.70 -18.01
CA GLY A 142 -6.74 8.32 -19.30
C GLY A 142 -7.78 7.21 -19.21
N ARG A 143 -8.32 6.94 -18.03
CA ARG A 143 -9.39 5.95 -17.80
C ARG A 143 -10.23 6.32 -16.59
N GLN A 144 -11.55 6.19 -16.70
CA GLN A 144 -12.44 6.29 -15.56
C GLN A 144 -12.31 5.07 -14.64
N ALA A 145 -12.29 5.30 -13.34
CA ALA A 145 -12.21 4.24 -12.35
C ALA A 145 -13.55 3.47 -12.27
N THR A 146 -13.45 2.15 -12.13
CA THR A 146 -14.62 1.30 -11.88
C THR A 146 -15.33 1.69 -10.57
N LYS A 147 -14.56 2.13 -9.58
CA LYS A 147 -15.07 2.61 -8.29
C LYS A 147 -14.10 3.61 -7.67
N LYS A 148 -14.67 4.60 -6.97
CA LYS A 148 -13.89 5.55 -6.16
C LYS A 148 -14.27 5.47 -4.70
N ARG A 149 -13.30 5.64 -3.82
CA ARG A 149 -13.54 5.75 -2.37
C ARG A 149 -12.77 6.93 -1.81
N LYS A 150 -13.50 7.88 -1.25
CA LYS A 150 -12.95 9.03 -0.54
C LYS A 150 -12.29 8.59 0.77
N LEU A 151 -11.14 9.15 1.04
CA LEU A 151 -10.43 9.00 2.31
C LEU A 151 -9.60 10.25 2.60
N TYR A 152 -8.99 10.29 3.78
CA TYR A 152 -8.13 11.39 4.19
C TYR A 152 -6.76 10.87 4.55
N ASN A 153 -5.72 11.53 4.05
CA ASN A 153 -4.34 11.35 4.46
C ASN A 153 -3.95 12.57 5.31
N GLY A 154 -4.09 12.45 6.63
CA GLY A 154 -4.04 13.59 7.53
C GLY A 154 -5.20 14.57 7.24
N ARG A 155 -4.86 15.81 6.86
CA ARG A 155 -5.83 16.83 6.45
C ARG A 155 -6.14 16.85 4.95
N LEU A 156 -5.37 16.10 4.16
CA LEU A 156 -5.50 16.06 2.71
C LEU A 156 -6.60 15.07 2.31
N GLN A 157 -7.60 15.58 1.60
CA GLN A 157 -8.62 14.72 1.01
C GLN A 157 -8.04 13.99 -0.21
N CYS A 158 -8.17 12.67 -0.23
CA CYS A 158 -7.75 11.82 -1.34
C CYS A 158 -8.90 10.93 -1.81
N ASN A 159 -8.74 10.36 -2.99
CA ASN A 159 -9.57 9.27 -3.47
C ASN A 159 -8.70 8.04 -3.76
N VAL A 160 -9.20 6.87 -3.44
CA VAL A 160 -8.69 5.61 -3.98
C VAL A 160 -9.47 5.33 -5.26
N TYR A 161 -8.78 5.35 -6.37
CA TYR A 161 -9.28 4.98 -7.69
C TYR A 161 -9.05 3.49 -7.90
N MET A 162 -10.10 2.77 -8.20
CA MET A 162 -10.09 1.29 -8.32
C MET A 162 -10.43 0.91 -9.75
N TYR A 163 -9.59 0.06 -10.34
CA TYR A 163 -9.76 -0.47 -11.70
C TYR A 163 -9.72 -2.00 -11.66
N TYR A 164 -10.76 -2.63 -12.13
CA TYR A 164 -10.92 -4.08 -12.27
C TYR A 164 -11.98 -4.42 -13.31
#